data_9ad5d70aa1f1b52086a06d6d7ced78a0
#
_entry.id   9ad5d70aa1f1b52086a06d6d7ced78a0
#
_cell.length_a   1.000
_cell.length_b   1.000
_cell.length_c   1.000
_cell.angle_alpha   90.00
_cell.angle_beta   90.00
_cell.angle_gamma   90.00
#
_symmetry.space_group_name_H-M   'P 1'
#
loop_
_entity.id
_entity.type
_entity.pdbx_description
1 polymer ?
#
loop_
_entity_poly.entity_id
_entity_poly.type
_entity_poly.pdbx_seq_one_letter_code
_entity_poly.pdbx_strand_id
1 'polypeptide(L)'
;MSNLVHGNLKSANVLLGADFEACITDYSLALLADTSSSEDPDSAACKAPETRKSSHQATAKSDVYAFGVLLLELLTGKHPSQHPYLVPADMLDWVRAVRDDGGGDDNHLGMITELACICRLTSPEQRPAAWQVLKMIQEIKDCVMVEDKAAVGNS
;
A
#
# COMPACT_ATOMS: atom_id res chain seq x y z
N MET A 1 11.06 4.29 21.02
CA MET A 1 11.03 4.00 19.57
C MET A 1 10.72 5.29 18.83
N SER A 2 11.62 5.74 17.97
CA SER A 2 11.40 6.92 17.17
C SER A 2 10.23 6.63 16.21
N ASN A 3 9.14 7.37 16.30
CA ASN A 3 8.07 7.36 15.32
C ASN A 3 8.60 8.02 14.03
N LEU A 4 9.36 7.25 13.25
CA LEU A 4 9.82 7.73 11.97
C LEU A 4 8.63 7.80 11.02
N VAL A 5 8.35 8.99 10.51
CA VAL A 5 7.31 9.27 9.52
C VAL A 5 7.99 9.59 8.20
N HIS A 6 7.59 8.91 7.13
CA HIS A 6 8.12 9.15 5.79
C HIS A 6 7.50 10.42 5.18
N GLY A 7 6.18 10.49 5.19
CA GLY A 7 5.41 11.67 4.75
C GLY A 7 5.25 11.82 3.23
N ASN A 8 5.92 11.00 2.42
CA ASN A 8 5.83 11.05 0.95
C ASN A 8 5.99 9.65 0.32
N LEU A 9 5.35 8.64 0.91
CA LEU A 9 5.42 7.27 0.39
C LEU A 9 4.62 7.14 -0.91
N LYS A 10 5.29 6.76 -1.98
CA LYS A 10 4.73 6.50 -3.32
C LYS A 10 5.70 5.61 -4.10
N SER A 11 5.24 5.00 -5.20
CA SER A 11 6.06 4.08 -6.01
C SER A 11 7.34 4.73 -6.54
N ALA A 12 7.31 6.01 -6.91
CA ALA A 12 8.47 6.75 -7.38
C ALA A 12 9.60 6.87 -6.32
N ASN A 13 9.26 6.73 -5.03
CA ASN A 13 10.21 6.77 -3.92
C ASN A 13 10.59 5.39 -3.39
N VAL A 14 10.25 4.33 -4.12
CA VAL A 14 10.68 2.95 -3.84
C VAL A 14 11.67 2.53 -4.91
N LEU A 15 12.90 2.33 -4.52
CA LEU A 15 13.98 1.86 -5.40
C LEU A 15 14.22 0.37 -5.17
N LEU A 16 14.53 -0.34 -6.23
CA LEU A 16 14.95 -1.74 -6.16
C LEU A 16 16.46 -1.83 -6.40
N GLY A 17 17.16 -2.46 -5.46
CA GLY A 17 18.58 -2.80 -5.62
C GLY A 17 18.81 -3.96 -6.58
N ALA A 18 20.07 -4.32 -6.80
CA ALA A 18 20.46 -5.39 -7.71
C ALA A 18 19.88 -6.76 -7.30
N ASP A 19 19.67 -6.98 -6.02
CA ASP A 19 19.08 -8.21 -5.46
C ASP A 19 17.57 -8.09 -5.21
N PHE A 20 16.92 -7.12 -5.87
CA PHE A 20 15.49 -6.79 -5.67
C PHE A 20 15.14 -6.34 -4.25
N GLU A 21 16.10 -5.90 -3.46
CA GLU A 21 15.85 -5.28 -2.17
C GLU A 21 15.16 -3.93 -2.37
N ALA A 22 14.02 -3.75 -1.71
CA ALA A 22 13.30 -2.48 -1.76
C ALA A 22 13.92 -1.48 -0.78
N CYS A 23 14.23 -0.29 -1.28
CA CYS A 23 14.71 0.82 -0.49
C CYS A 23 13.80 2.03 -0.66
N ILE A 24 13.36 2.62 0.44
CA ILE A 24 12.52 3.82 0.42
C ILE A 24 13.43 5.04 0.48
N THR A 25 13.17 6.01 -0.40
CA THR A 25 13.92 7.28 -0.50
C THR A 25 13.04 8.47 -0.17
N ASP A 26 13.67 9.65 -0.05
CA ASP A 26 12.99 10.94 0.16
C ASP A 26 12.19 11.03 1.47
N TYR A 27 12.77 10.48 2.55
CA TYR A 27 12.25 10.62 3.90
C TYR A 27 12.12 12.08 4.31
N SER A 28 10.98 12.42 4.87
CA SER A 28 10.74 13.71 5.55
C SER A 28 10.95 14.96 4.68
N LEU A 29 11.12 14.85 3.37
CA LEU A 29 11.24 16.03 2.50
C LEU A 29 9.94 16.85 2.49
N ALA A 30 8.80 16.23 2.78
CA ALA A 30 7.53 16.94 2.95
C ALA A 30 7.55 17.98 4.09
N LEU A 31 8.45 17.82 5.08
CA LEU A 31 8.66 18.80 6.16
C LEU A 31 9.49 20.00 5.72
N LEU A 32 10.24 19.87 4.62
CA LEU A 32 11.11 20.91 4.08
C LEU A 32 10.46 21.64 2.89
N ALA A 33 9.39 21.09 2.35
CA ALA A 33 8.66 21.72 1.26
C ALA A 33 7.91 22.95 1.81
N ASP A 34 8.35 24.13 1.41
CA ASP A 34 7.61 25.36 1.64
C ASP A 34 6.21 25.22 1.05
N THR A 35 5.22 25.70 1.78
CA THR A 35 3.78 25.61 1.46
C THR A 35 3.37 26.33 0.15
N SER A 36 4.31 26.81 -0.62
CA SER A 36 4.11 27.58 -1.87
C SER A 36 4.32 26.79 -3.16
N SER A 37 4.78 25.54 -3.11
CA SER A 37 4.91 24.73 -4.33
C SER A 37 3.61 23.98 -4.60
N SER A 38 3.10 24.09 -5.83
CA SER A 38 1.98 23.29 -6.32
C SER A 38 2.26 21.82 -6.06
N GLU A 39 1.38 21.15 -5.30
CA GLU A 39 1.51 19.71 -5.07
C GLU A 39 1.54 18.95 -6.41
N ASP A 40 2.52 18.06 -6.53
CA ASP A 40 2.55 17.11 -7.61
C ASP A 40 1.26 16.25 -7.54
N PRO A 41 0.48 16.17 -8.65
CA PRO A 41 -0.76 15.38 -8.68
C PRO A 41 -0.59 13.93 -8.24
N ASP A 42 0.56 13.33 -8.53
CA ASP A 42 0.88 11.96 -8.15
C ASP A 42 1.02 11.82 -6.64
N SER A 43 1.67 12.77 -6.01
CA SER A 43 1.78 12.83 -4.55
C SER A 43 0.43 13.02 -3.88
N ALA A 44 -0.44 13.86 -4.46
CA ALA A 44 -1.78 14.12 -3.94
C ALA A 44 -2.66 12.85 -3.94
N ALA A 45 -2.55 12.02 -4.98
CA ALA A 45 -3.32 10.77 -5.08
C ALA A 45 -2.95 9.74 -4.00
N CYS A 46 -1.70 9.76 -3.52
CA CYS A 46 -1.20 8.87 -2.47
C CYS A 46 -1.48 9.36 -1.04
N LYS A 47 -1.88 10.62 -0.87
CA LYS A 47 -2.09 11.22 0.46
C LYS A 47 -3.35 10.73 1.14
N ALA A 48 -3.23 10.47 2.43
CA ALA A 48 -4.37 10.19 3.30
C ALA A 48 -5.35 11.37 3.36
N PRO A 49 -6.66 11.12 3.52
CA PRO A 49 -7.68 12.18 3.52
C PRO A 49 -7.40 13.31 4.52
N GLU A 50 -6.92 12.96 5.71
CA GLU A 50 -6.60 13.91 6.78
C GLU A 50 -5.41 14.82 6.46
N THR A 51 -4.50 14.37 5.59
CA THR A 51 -3.30 15.12 5.22
C THR A 51 -3.47 15.97 3.95
N ARG A 52 -4.61 15.84 3.26
CA ARG A 52 -4.92 16.64 2.06
C ARG A 52 -5.27 18.08 2.39
N LYS A 53 -5.68 18.36 3.62
CA LYS A 53 -5.95 19.73 4.08
C LYS A 53 -4.65 20.34 4.59
N SER A 54 -4.30 21.49 4.08
CA SER A 54 -3.01 22.18 4.16
C SER A 54 -2.42 22.45 5.56
N SER A 55 -3.01 21.97 6.62
CA SER A 55 -2.55 22.19 8.00
C SER A 55 -2.17 20.92 8.75
N HIS A 56 -2.33 19.74 8.17
CA HIS A 56 -2.07 18.48 8.88
C HIS A 56 -0.75 17.87 8.42
N GLN A 57 0.16 17.72 9.38
CA GLN A 57 1.44 17.05 9.17
C GLN A 57 1.21 15.55 8.91
N ALA A 58 2.12 14.96 8.11
CA ALA A 58 2.17 13.53 7.92
C ALA A 58 2.35 12.79 9.27
N THR A 59 1.73 11.63 9.38
CA THR A 59 1.79 10.76 10.56
C THR A 59 2.12 9.33 10.14
N ALA A 60 2.48 8.47 11.10
CA ALA A 60 2.67 7.06 10.83
C ALA A 60 1.39 6.40 10.24
N LYS A 61 0.22 6.86 10.63
CA LYS A 61 -1.07 6.38 10.09
C LYS A 61 -1.33 6.89 8.67
N SER A 62 -0.85 8.07 8.31
CA SER A 62 -0.92 8.54 6.93
C SER A 62 0.07 7.79 6.02
N ASP A 63 1.22 7.37 6.52
CA ASP A 63 2.13 6.50 5.79
C ASP A 63 1.52 5.10 5.54
N VAL A 64 0.80 4.56 6.52
CA VAL A 64 0.04 3.30 6.33
C VAL A 64 -1.01 3.44 5.24
N TYR A 65 -1.72 4.57 5.17
CA TYR A 65 -2.65 4.83 4.06
C TYR A 65 -1.94 4.84 2.71
N ALA A 66 -0.84 5.57 2.60
CA ALA A 66 -0.04 5.63 1.38
C ALA A 66 0.52 4.25 0.98
N PHE A 67 0.87 3.41 1.95
CA PHE A 67 1.27 2.03 1.71
C PHE A 67 0.12 1.19 1.13
N GLY A 68 -1.11 1.35 1.61
CA GLY A 68 -2.29 0.71 1.03
C GLY A 68 -2.55 1.11 -0.42
N VAL A 69 -2.32 2.39 -0.75
CA VAL A 69 -2.37 2.87 -2.14
C VAL A 69 -1.28 2.22 -2.99
N LEU A 70 -0.06 2.14 -2.49
CA LEU A 70 1.07 1.48 -3.15
C LEU A 70 0.79 -0.01 -3.42
N LEU A 71 0.19 -0.72 -2.45
CA LEU A 71 -0.19 -2.12 -2.66
C LEU A 71 -1.17 -2.29 -3.83
N LEU A 72 -2.20 -1.46 -3.93
CA LEU A 72 -3.14 -1.51 -5.05
C LEU A 72 -2.47 -1.17 -6.38
N GLU A 73 -1.55 -0.21 -6.39
CA GLU A 73 -0.77 0.10 -7.59
C GLU A 73 0.08 -1.10 -8.02
N LEU A 74 0.74 -1.78 -7.09
CA LEU A 74 1.52 -2.99 -7.38
C LEU A 74 0.65 -4.15 -7.88
N LEU A 75 -0.54 -4.32 -7.30
CA LEU A 75 -1.47 -5.39 -7.70
C LEU A 75 -2.07 -5.18 -9.09
N THR A 76 -2.30 -3.94 -9.48
CA THR A 76 -3.11 -3.61 -10.66
C THR A 76 -2.33 -2.94 -11.79
N GLY A 77 -1.16 -2.37 -11.50
CA GLY A 77 -0.44 -1.49 -12.43
C GLY A 77 -1.18 -0.19 -12.73
N LYS A 78 -2.28 0.13 -12.01
CA LYS A 78 -3.05 1.35 -12.22
C LYS A 78 -2.57 2.48 -11.35
N HIS A 79 -2.49 3.66 -11.94
CA HIS A 79 -2.12 4.88 -11.22
C HIS A 79 -3.09 5.14 -10.04
N PRO A 80 -2.60 5.63 -8.88
CA PRO A 80 -3.42 5.87 -7.69
C PRO A 80 -4.69 6.70 -7.91
N SER A 81 -4.66 7.66 -8.84
CA SER A 81 -5.85 8.46 -9.19
C SER A 81 -6.99 7.66 -9.83
N GLN A 82 -6.71 6.45 -10.31
CA GLN A 82 -7.67 5.55 -10.93
C GLN A 82 -8.23 4.52 -9.93
N HIS A 83 -7.73 4.50 -8.70
CA HIS A 83 -8.18 3.53 -7.70
C HIS A 83 -9.56 3.91 -7.16
N PRO A 84 -10.55 3.02 -7.22
CA PRO A 84 -11.86 3.26 -6.65
C PRO A 84 -11.84 3.20 -5.11
N TYR A 85 -12.90 3.70 -4.49
CA TYR A 85 -13.18 3.52 -3.07
C TYR A 85 -14.30 2.50 -2.91
N LEU A 86 -13.94 1.24 -2.75
CA LEU A 86 -14.85 0.10 -2.67
C LEU A 86 -14.65 -0.63 -1.34
N VAL A 87 -15.67 -1.38 -0.94
CA VAL A 87 -15.54 -2.35 0.15
C VAL A 87 -14.64 -3.52 -0.29
N PRO A 88 -14.02 -4.28 0.64
CA PRO A 88 -13.00 -5.27 0.29
C PRO A 88 -13.41 -6.30 -0.76
N ALA A 89 -14.65 -6.78 -0.72
CA ALA A 89 -15.14 -7.75 -1.70
C ALA A 89 -15.19 -7.16 -3.13
N ASP A 90 -15.81 -5.99 -3.28
CA ASP A 90 -15.91 -5.30 -4.57
C ASP A 90 -14.53 -4.83 -5.06
N MET A 91 -13.63 -4.50 -4.13
CA MET A 91 -12.25 -4.16 -4.45
C MET A 91 -11.50 -5.35 -5.04
N LEU A 92 -11.69 -6.55 -4.50
CA LEU A 92 -11.09 -7.77 -5.02
C LEU A 92 -11.59 -8.07 -6.44
N ASP A 93 -12.88 -7.91 -6.68
CA ASP A 93 -13.45 -8.08 -8.02
C ASP A 93 -12.89 -7.07 -9.03
N TRP A 94 -12.73 -5.81 -8.59
CA TRP A 94 -12.07 -4.80 -9.43
C TRP A 94 -10.60 -5.15 -9.70
N VAL A 95 -9.84 -5.58 -8.70
CA VAL A 95 -8.44 -5.99 -8.87
C VAL A 95 -8.33 -7.16 -9.86
N ARG A 96 -9.18 -8.16 -9.74
CA ARG A 96 -9.24 -9.30 -10.68
C ARG A 96 -9.55 -8.86 -12.11
N ALA A 97 -10.56 -7.99 -12.26
CA ALA A 97 -10.96 -7.49 -13.57
C ALA A 97 -9.86 -6.66 -14.27
N VAL A 98 -9.07 -5.92 -13.48
CA VAL A 98 -8.00 -5.09 -14.02
C VAL A 98 -6.76 -5.90 -14.39
N ARG A 99 -6.45 -6.95 -13.63
CA ARG A 99 -5.27 -7.81 -13.86
C ARG A 99 -5.39 -8.66 -15.13
N ASP A 100 -6.60 -9.11 -15.45
CA ASP A 100 -6.87 -9.98 -16.62
C ASP A 100 -5.92 -11.21 -16.71
N ASP A 101 -5.52 -11.75 -15.56
CA ASP A 101 -4.55 -12.84 -15.44
C ASP A 101 -5.19 -14.23 -15.38
N GLY A 102 -6.41 -14.37 -15.90
CA GLY A 102 -7.05 -15.67 -16.13
C GLY A 102 -7.72 -16.32 -14.91
N GLY A 103 -7.89 -15.58 -13.81
CA GLY A 103 -8.84 -15.95 -12.75
C GLY A 103 -8.47 -17.21 -11.96
N GLY A 104 -7.22 -17.43 -11.67
CA GLY A 104 -6.83 -18.41 -10.66
C GLY A 104 -7.43 -18.07 -9.30
N ASP A 105 -7.88 -19.08 -8.56
CA ASP A 105 -8.33 -18.93 -7.18
C ASP A 105 -7.11 -18.62 -6.31
N ASP A 106 -6.74 -17.33 -6.31
CA ASP A 106 -5.59 -16.84 -5.57
C ASP A 106 -6.06 -16.27 -4.24
N ASN A 107 -6.11 -17.12 -3.22
CA ASN A 107 -6.43 -16.73 -1.85
C ASN A 107 -5.52 -15.58 -1.37
N HIS A 108 -4.28 -15.55 -1.84
CA HIS A 108 -3.30 -14.52 -1.47
C HIS A 108 -3.65 -13.16 -2.06
N LEU A 109 -4.19 -13.13 -3.27
CA LEU A 109 -4.68 -11.91 -3.89
C LEU A 109 -5.79 -11.27 -3.03
N GLY A 110 -6.71 -12.10 -2.54
CA GLY A 110 -7.76 -11.68 -1.62
C GLY A 110 -7.17 -11.06 -0.34
N MET A 111 -6.24 -11.77 0.30
CA MET A 111 -5.62 -11.33 1.56
C MET A 111 -4.84 -10.01 1.39
N ILE A 112 -4.07 -9.86 0.30
CA ILE A 112 -3.31 -8.62 0.03
C ILE A 112 -4.27 -7.47 -0.32
N THR A 113 -5.33 -7.74 -1.08
CA THR A 113 -6.34 -6.73 -1.41
C THR A 113 -7.07 -6.26 -0.15
N GLU A 114 -7.44 -7.16 0.75
CA GLU A 114 -8.04 -6.82 2.03
C GLU A 114 -7.10 -5.97 2.89
N LEU A 115 -5.82 -6.34 2.96
CA LEU A 115 -4.81 -5.56 3.66
C LEU A 115 -4.71 -4.13 3.09
N ALA A 116 -4.71 -3.99 1.76
CA ALA A 116 -4.71 -2.67 1.12
C ALA A 116 -5.94 -1.84 1.49
N CYS A 117 -7.12 -2.47 1.54
CA CYS A 117 -8.37 -1.80 1.95
C CYS A 117 -8.32 -1.32 3.40
N ILE A 118 -7.84 -2.16 4.32
CA ILE A 118 -7.72 -1.82 5.75
C ILE A 118 -6.73 -0.67 5.95
N CYS A 119 -5.61 -0.66 5.23
CA CYS A 119 -4.66 0.43 5.26
C CYS A 119 -5.26 1.74 4.73
N ARG A 120 -6.22 1.69 3.80
CA ARG A 120 -6.87 2.84 3.17
C ARG A 120 -8.14 3.31 3.87
N LEU A 121 -8.46 2.82 5.06
CA LEU A 121 -9.60 3.30 5.82
C LEU A 121 -9.53 4.82 6.02
N THR A 122 -10.68 5.47 5.93
CA THR A 122 -10.78 6.95 5.99
C THR A 122 -10.35 7.48 7.35
N SER A 123 -10.74 6.78 8.43
CA SER A 123 -10.35 7.14 9.80
C SER A 123 -8.96 6.61 10.13
N PRO A 124 -7.99 7.47 10.49
CA PRO A 124 -6.64 7.04 10.85
C PRO A 124 -6.60 6.05 12.02
N GLU A 125 -7.50 6.19 12.99
CA GLU A 125 -7.56 5.33 14.17
C GLU A 125 -7.93 3.88 13.83
N GLN A 126 -8.69 3.69 12.76
CA GLN A 126 -9.12 2.37 12.30
C GLN A 126 -8.05 1.65 11.48
N ARG A 127 -7.04 2.37 10.99
CA ARG A 127 -5.93 1.75 10.26
C ARG A 127 -5.01 1.00 11.21
N PRO A 128 -4.42 -0.11 10.77
CA PRO A 128 -3.40 -0.79 11.56
C PRO A 128 -2.17 0.11 11.79
N ALA A 129 -1.38 -0.21 12.81
CA ALA A 129 -0.05 0.35 12.96
C ALA A 129 0.92 -0.32 11.97
N ALA A 130 2.03 0.32 11.62
CA ALA A 130 3.00 -0.22 10.66
C ALA A 130 3.54 -1.61 11.05
N TRP A 131 3.77 -1.86 12.34
CA TRP A 131 4.20 -3.18 12.81
C TRP A 131 3.13 -4.27 12.64
N GLN A 132 1.84 -3.90 12.73
CA GLN A 132 0.72 -4.81 12.46
C GLN A 132 0.63 -5.14 10.98
N VAL A 133 0.82 -4.14 10.11
CA VAL A 133 0.90 -4.33 8.65
C VAL A 133 2.02 -5.30 8.31
N LEU A 134 3.21 -5.11 8.87
CA LEU A 134 4.35 -6.01 8.67
C LEU A 134 4.01 -7.45 9.09
N LYS A 135 3.38 -7.62 10.25
CA LYS A 135 2.95 -8.94 10.73
C LYS A 135 1.95 -9.59 9.79
N MET A 136 0.95 -8.86 9.31
CA MET A 136 -0.04 -9.36 8.35
C MET A 136 0.63 -9.80 7.03
N ILE A 137 1.59 -9.04 6.53
CA ILE A 137 2.36 -9.41 5.32
C ILE A 137 3.14 -10.70 5.56
N GLN A 138 3.77 -10.86 6.71
CA GLN A 138 4.50 -12.08 7.06
C GLN A 138 3.56 -13.29 7.12
N GLU A 139 2.39 -13.15 7.72
CA GLU A 139 1.37 -14.20 7.78
C GLU A 139 0.89 -14.60 6.38
N ILE A 140 0.64 -13.63 5.49
CA ILE A 140 0.28 -13.90 4.09
C ILE A 140 1.41 -14.65 3.39
N LYS A 141 2.65 -14.22 3.54
CA LYS A 141 3.82 -14.88 2.96
C LYS A 141 3.96 -16.32 3.45
N ASP A 142 3.75 -16.58 4.73
CA ASP A 142 3.85 -17.92 5.31
C ASP A 142 2.76 -18.84 4.75
N CYS A 143 1.55 -18.34 4.52
CA CYS A 143 0.48 -19.09 3.85
C CYS A 143 0.89 -19.52 2.43
N VAL A 144 1.47 -18.61 1.63
CA VAL A 144 1.99 -18.91 0.28
C VAL A 144 3.00 -20.06 0.32
N MET A 145 3.95 -19.98 1.24
CA MET A 145 5.04 -20.96 1.34
C MET A 145 4.56 -22.37 1.75
N VAL A 146 3.43 -22.46 2.46
CA VAL A 146 2.82 -23.73 2.85
C VAL A 146 2.09 -24.37 1.66
N GLU A 147 1.36 -23.60 0.88
CA GLU A 147 0.63 -24.08 -0.30
C GLU A 147 1.59 -24.59 -1.38
N ASP A 148 2.67 -23.86 -1.66
CA ASP A 148 3.70 -24.29 -2.62
C ASP A 148 4.34 -25.63 -2.22
N LYS A 149 4.61 -25.85 -0.94
CA LYS A 149 5.13 -27.13 -0.44
C LYS A 149 4.14 -28.26 -0.56
N ALA A 150 2.86 -28.01 -0.35
CA ALA A 150 1.81 -29.01 -0.49
C ALA A 150 1.60 -29.42 -1.97
N ALA A 151 1.74 -28.47 -2.91
CA ALA A 151 1.64 -28.72 -4.33
C ALA A 151 2.81 -29.57 -4.87
N VAL A 152 4.03 -29.39 -4.35
CA VAL A 152 5.24 -30.14 -4.75
C VAL A 152 5.25 -31.55 -4.11
N GLY A 153 4.61 -31.76 -2.97
CA GLY A 153 4.57 -33.07 -2.28
C GLY A 153 3.60 -34.09 -2.85
N ASN A 154 2.77 -33.71 -3.83
CA ASN A 154 1.75 -34.58 -4.45
C ASN A 154 2.12 -35.01 -5.89
N SER A 155 3.37 -34.91 -6.29
CA SER A 155 3.87 -35.33 -7.61
C SER A 155 4.70 -36.59 -7.53
#